data_bd58a4f45aa96e4b5151a602a0bb3f3b
#
_entry.id   bd58a4f45aa96e4b5151a602a0bb3f3b
#
_cell.length_a   1.000
_cell.length_b   1.000
_cell.length_c   1.000
_cell.angle_alpha   90.00
_cell.angle_beta   90.00
_cell.angle_gamma   90.00
#
_symmetry.space_group_name_H-M   'P 1'
#
loop_
_entity.id
_entity.type
_entity.pdbx_description
1 polymer ?
#
loop_
_entity_poly.entity_id
_entity_poly.type
_entity_poly.pdbx_seq_one_letter_code
_entity_poly.pdbx_strand_id
1 'polypeptide(L)'
;MKKFLRILMIAICCMGSCNMVMNADNDKPISVNALPAKAQALLTKHFSNQKVVLATIESDVIGKNYDVVLKNGTKLEFDKKGNLTEIDCKQGTVPALFIPQAIKNYLKANYAGQSVKKIEMNKNQYEVELANGVDLTFNKHFQLIDID
;
A
#
# COMPACT_ATOMS: atom_id res chain seq x y z
N MET A 1 15.82 -9.18 14.43
CA MET A 1 16.46 -8.21 13.52
C MET A 1 16.72 -8.87 12.17
N LYS A 2 15.74 -8.85 11.31
CA LYS A 2 15.94 -9.09 9.88
C LYS A 2 15.19 -7.98 9.16
N LYS A 3 15.94 -6.91 8.88
CA LYS A 3 15.49 -5.81 8.08
C LYS A 3 15.12 -6.36 6.71
N PHE A 4 13.84 -6.42 6.40
CA PHE A 4 13.39 -6.56 5.03
C PHE A 4 13.67 -5.24 4.34
N LEU A 5 14.88 -5.15 3.83
CA LEU A 5 15.36 -4.07 3.00
C LEU A 5 14.64 -4.16 1.65
N ARG A 6 13.41 -3.69 1.59
CA ARG A 6 12.83 -3.29 0.32
C ARG A 6 13.37 -1.90 0.03
N ILE A 7 14.47 -1.87 -0.71
CA ILE A 7 15.13 -0.64 -1.14
C ILE A 7 14.16 0.11 -2.04
N LEU A 8 13.64 1.20 -1.50
CA LEU A 8 12.99 2.25 -2.24
C LEU A 8 14.06 2.94 -3.10
N MET A 9 14.18 2.56 -4.36
CA MET A 9 14.96 3.33 -5.32
C MET A 9 14.16 4.58 -5.71
N ILE A 10 14.44 5.66 -5.02
CA ILE A 10 14.06 7.00 -5.49
C ILE A 10 15.04 7.38 -6.58
N ALA A 11 14.65 7.24 -7.83
CA ALA A 11 15.39 7.81 -8.94
C ALA A 11 14.96 9.27 -9.14
N ILE A 12 15.95 10.13 -9.01
CA ILE A 12 15.92 11.56 -9.27
C ILE A 12 15.47 11.81 -10.71
N CYS A 13 14.42 12.60 -10.88
CA CYS A 13 13.89 13.04 -12.14
C CYS A 13 14.65 14.26 -12.62
N CYS A 14 15.46 14.13 -13.69
CA CYS A 14 15.84 15.23 -14.54
C CYS A 14 15.31 14.99 -15.93
N MET A 15 14.51 15.94 -16.37
CA MET A 15 14.07 16.33 -17.72
C MET A 15 14.33 15.36 -18.88
N GLY A 16 13.25 14.98 -19.54
CA GLY A 16 13.29 14.56 -20.94
C GLY A 16 12.97 13.08 -21.13
N SER A 17 11.82 12.82 -21.73
CA SER A 17 11.35 11.54 -22.25
C SER A 17 10.88 10.55 -21.16
N CYS A 18 9.59 10.33 -21.12
CA CYS A 18 8.98 9.23 -20.36
C CYS A 18 9.45 7.88 -20.88
N ASN A 19 10.68 7.49 -20.54
CA ASN A 19 11.03 6.09 -20.48
C ASN A 19 10.61 5.61 -19.09
N MET A 20 9.45 4.98 -19.01
CA MET A 20 9.15 4.10 -17.89
C MET A 20 10.24 3.03 -17.88
N VAL A 21 11.25 3.21 -17.04
CA VAL A 21 12.14 2.13 -16.67
C VAL A 21 11.28 1.16 -15.87
N MET A 22 10.70 0.20 -16.55
CA MET A 22 10.18 -0.99 -15.91
C MET A 22 11.39 -1.69 -15.30
N ASN A 23 11.54 -1.58 -13.99
CA ASN A 23 12.44 -2.47 -13.28
C ASN A 23 12.03 -3.90 -13.60
N ALA A 24 13.02 -4.71 -14.00
CA ALA A 24 12.85 -6.11 -14.41
C ALA A 24 12.61 -7.03 -13.20
N ASP A 25 11.65 -6.67 -12.36
CA ASP A 25 11.00 -7.59 -11.46
C ASP A 25 9.77 -8.12 -12.18
N ASN A 26 9.46 -9.39 -12.04
CA ASN A 26 8.49 -10.23 -12.76
C ASN A 26 7.03 -9.67 -12.83
N ASP A 27 6.86 -8.37 -12.77
CA ASP A 27 5.58 -7.67 -12.81
C ASP A 27 4.98 -7.70 -14.21
N LYS A 28 3.92 -8.45 -14.38
CA LYS A 28 3.20 -8.55 -15.65
C LYS A 28 1.93 -7.73 -15.57
N PRO A 29 1.71 -6.79 -16.51
CA PRO A 29 0.42 -6.09 -16.62
C PRO A 29 -0.72 -7.08 -16.87
N ILE A 30 -1.83 -6.86 -16.18
CA ILE A 30 -3.05 -7.67 -16.31
C ILE A 30 -4.26 -6.76 -16.45
N SER A 31 -5.38 -7.32 -16.94
CA SER A 31 -6.67 -6.62 -16.89
C SER A 31 -7.24 -6.62 -15.46
N VAL A 32 -8.06 -5.63 -15.13
CA VAL A 32 -8.75 -5.56 -13.82
C VAL A 32 -9.59 -6.81 -13.56
N ASN A 33 -10.17 -7.40 -14.61
CA ASN A 33 -10.97 -8.62 -14.50
C ASN A 33 -10.13 -9.88 -14.16
N ALA A 34 -8.82 -9.81 -14.30
CA ALA A 34 -7.91 -10.90 -13.92
C ALA A 34 -7.48 -10.83 -12.44
N LEU A 35 -7.84 -9.76 -11.74
CA LEU A 35 -7.63 -9.67 -10.29
C LEU A 35 -8.51 -10.70 -9.55
N PRO A 36 -8.11 -11.15 -8.35
CA PRO A 36 -8.99 -11.96 -7.50
C PRO A 36 -10.32 -11.26 -7.22
N ALA A 37 -11.40 -12.03 -7.12
CA ALA A 37 -12.77 -11.49 -6.93
C ALA A 37 -12.90 -10.55 -5.72
N LYS A 38 -12.19 -10.82 -4.62
CA LYS A 38 -12.17 -9.94 -3.45
C LYS A 38 -11.55 -8.57 -3.75
N ALA A 39 -10.45 -8.53 -4.51
CA ALA A 39 -9.83 -7.28 -4.91
C ALA A 39 -10.75 -6.47 -5.82
N GLN A 40 -11.38 -7.12 -6.82
CA GLN A 40 -12.38 -6.47 -7.68
C GLN A 40 -13.55 -5.90 -6.88
N ALA A 41 -14.10 -6.67 -5.93
CA ALA A 41 -15.20 -6.22 -5.07
C ALA A 41 -14.79 -5.03 -4.19
N LEU A 42 -13.56 -5.02 -3.65
CA LEU A 42 -13.03 -3.91 -2.86
C LEU A 42 -12.89 -2.64 -3.71
N LEU A 43 -12.33 -2.76 -4.92
CA LEU A 43 -12.21 -1.64 -5.87
C LEU A 43 -13.57 -1.06 -6.22
N THR A 44 -14.53 -1.90 -6.56
CA THR A 44 -15.89 -1.48 -6.90
C THR A 44 -16.60 -0.81 -5.73
N LYS A 45 -16.43 -1.32 -4.51
CA LYS A 45 -17.14 -0.82 -3.33
C LYS A 45 -16.55 0.49 -2.79
N HIS A 46 -15.22 0.62 -2.78
CA HIS A 46 -14.54 1.69 -2.05
C HIS A 46 -13.78 2.68 -2.95
N PHE A 47 -13.54 2.32 -4.20
CA PHE A 47 -12.80 3.13 -5.18
C PHE A 47 -13.53 3.27 -6.51
N SER A 48 -14.87 3.12 -6.53
CA SER A 48 -15.71 3.18 -7.74
C SER A 48 -15.58 4.49 -8.52
N ASN A 49 -15.28 5.59 -7.84
CA ASN A 49 -15.06 6.92 -8.41
C ASN A 49 -13.61 7.15 -8.89
N GLN A 50 -12.73 6.16 -8.74
CA GLN A 50 -11.34 6.21 -9.18
C GLN A 50 -11.12 5.25 -10.35
N LYS A 51 -10.40 5.74 -11.37
CA LYS A 51 -10.02 4.90 -12.50
C LYS A 51 -8.74 4.11 -12.16
N VAL A 52 -8.76 2.81 -12.39
CA VAL A 52 -7.53 2.00 -12.40
C VAL A 52 -6.72 2.34 -13.66
N VAL A 53 -5.48 2.76 -13.48
CA VAL A 53 -4.57 3.08 -14.59
C VAL A 53 -3.58 1.95 -14.88
N LEU A 54 -3.30 1.11 -13.88
CA LEU A 54 -2.43 -0.05 -14.03
C LEU A 54 -2.86 -1.14 -13.04
N ALA A 55 -2.86 -2.37 -13.48
CA ALA A 55 -2.92 -3.54 -12.62
C ALA A 55 -1.82 -4.52 -13.06
N THR A 56 -1.04 -5.04 -12.11
CA THR A 56 0.03 -6.00 -12.35
C THR A 56 -0.09 -7.21 -11.45
N ILE A 57 0.50 -8.31 -11.89
CA ILE A 57 0.73 -9.51 -11.10
C ILE A 57 2.23 -9.69 -10.93
N GLU A 58 2.69 -9.76 -9.70
CA GLU A 58 4.01 -10.20 -9.34
C GLU A 58 3.95 -11.68 -8.94
N SER A 59 4.85 -12.48 -9.48
CA SER A 59 4.97 -13.90 -9.13
C SER A 59 6.40 -14.18 -8.72
N ASP A 60 6.59 -14.50 -7.46
CA ASP A 60 7.88 -14.88 -6.89
C ASP A 60 7.83 -16.29 -6.26
N VAL A 61 8.93 -16.69 -5.65
CA VAL A 61 9.05 -18.00 -4.97
C VAL A 61 8.09 -18.13 -3.78
N ILE A 62 7.64 -17.01 -3.22
CA ILE A 62 6.79 -16.94 -2.03
C ILE A 62 5.31 -16.96 -2.40
N GLY A 63 4.97 -16.53 -3.63
CA GLY A 63 3.58 -16.53 -4.08
C GLY A 63 3.27 -15.54 -5.18
N LYS A 64 1.99 -15.22 -5.30
CA LYS A 64 1.46 -14.22 -6.22
C LYS A 64 0.91 -13.05 -5.43
N ASN A 65 1.31 -11.83 -5.80
CA ASN A 65 0.74 -10.58 -5.34
C ASN A 65 0.18 -9.80 -6.52
N TYR A 66 -0.72 -8.89 -6.24
CA TYR A 66 -1.33 -8.04 -7.25
C TYR A 66 -1.21 -6.59 -6.83
N ASP A 67 -0.77 -5.75 -7.74
CA ASP A 67 -0.68 -4.31 -7.55
C ASP A 67 -1.70 -3.61 -8.42
N VAL A 68 -2.31 -2.58 -7.88
CA VAL A 68 -3.26 -1.72 -8.58
C VAL A 68 -2.89 -0.27 -8.33
N VAL A 69 -2.75 0.50 -9.40
CA VAL A 69 -2.51 1.94 -9.35
C VAL A 69 -3.76 2.67 -9.83
N LEU A 70 -4.26 3.58 -9.01
CA LEU A 70 -5.40 4.43 -9.32
C LEU A 70 -4.94 5.76 -9.95
N LYS A 71 -5.83 6.42 -10.68
CA LYS A 71 -5.54 7.69 -11.38
C LYS A 71 -5.03 8.80 -10.45
N ASN A 72 -5.44 8.81 -9.20
CA ASN A 72 -4.97 9.77 -8.18
C ASN A 72 -3.60 9.41 -7.59
N GLY A 73 -2.92 8.38 -8.10
CA GLY A 73 -1.61 7.91 -7.64
C GLY A 73 -1.66 6.98 -6.43
N THR A 74 -2.86 6.63 -5.91
CA THR A 74 -2.99 5.63 -4.85
C THR A 74 -2.57 4.26 -5.38
N LYS A 75 -1.67 3.59 -4.68
CA LYS A 75 -1.28 2.21 -4.92
C LYS A 75 -1.97 1.30 -3.91
N LEU A 76 -2.50 0.19 -4.38
CA LEU A 76 -3.10 -0.87 -3.57
C LEU A 76 -2.39 -2.18 -3.85
N GLU A 77 -1.99 -2.91 -2.81
CA GLU A 77 -1.45 -4.26 -2.96
C GLU A 77 -2.42 -5.29 -2.39
N PHE A 78 -2.49 -6.44 -3.05
CA PHE A 78 -3.34 -7.55 -2.65
C PHE A 78 -2.54 -8.85 -2.65
N ASP A 79 -2.83 -9.72 -1.69
CA ASP A 79 -2.29 -11.07 -1.69
C ASP A 79 -2.95 -11.95 -2.78
N LYS A 80 -2.46 -13.19 -2.94
CA LYS A 80 -2.99 -14.18 -3.90
C LYS A 80 -4.49 -14.49 -3.75
N LYS A 81 -5.08 -14.16 -2.61
CA LYS A 81 -6.52 -14.36 -2.34
C LYS A 81 -7.33 -13.10 -2.58
N GLY A 82 -6.67 -11.99 -2.92
CA GLY A 82 -7.29 -10.68 -3.08
C GLY A 82 -7.57 -9.96 -1.77
N ASN A 83 -6.93 -10.34 -0.66
CA ASN A 83 -6.97 -9.54 0.55
C ASN A 83 -6.03 -8.36 0.39
N LEU A 84 -6.49 -7.18 0.79
CA LEU A 84 -5.69 -5.97 0.78
C LEU A 84 -4.54 -6.10 1.79
N THR A 85 -3.33 -5.82 1.34
CA THR A 85 -2.10 -5.87 2.16
C THR A 85 -1.41 -4.53 2.29
N GLU A 86 -1.63 -3.59 1.34
CA GLU A 86 -1.07 -2.25 1.40
C GLU A 86 -2.00 -1.24 0.75
N ILE A 87 -2.04 -0.04 1.32
CA ILE A 87 -2.57 1.19 0.70
C ILE A 87 -1.50 2.27 0.84
N ASP A 88 -1.02 2.79 -0.28
CA ASP A 88 -0.12 3.94 -0.34
C ASP A 88 -0.80 5.10 -1.08
N CYS A 89 -1.07 6.19 -0.36
CA CYS A 89 -1.73 7.41 -0.86
C CYS A 89 -0.72 8.55 -0.96
N LYS A 90 0.09 8.58 -2.02
CA LYS A 90 1.14 9.61 -2.20
C LYS A 90 0.62 11.04 -2.14
N GLN A 91 -0.56 11.31 -2.69
CA GLN A 91 -1.17 12.65 -2.77
C GLN A 91 -2.40 12.83 -1.89
N GLY A 92 -2.76 11.83 -1.09
CA GLY A 92 -3.97 11.82 -0.28
C GLY A 92 -3.73 11.32 1.13
N THR A 93 -4.76 10.74 1.69
CA THR A 93 -4.73 10.04 2.98
C THR A 93 -5.40 8.70 2.84
N VAL A 94 -4.91 7.71 3.59
CA VAL A 94 -5.57 6.40 3.68
C VAL A 94 -6.98 6.58 4.26
N PRO A 95 -8.02 6.08 3.58
CA PRO A 95 -9.38 6.19 4.10
C PRO A 95 -9.51 5.51 5.47
N ALA A 96 -10.14 6.20 6.42
CA ALA A 96 -10.21 5.79 7.83
C ALA A 96 -10.80 4.38 8.05
N LEU A 97 -11.61 3.90 7.09
CA LEU A 97 -12.22 2.57 7.16
C LEU A 97 -11.19 1.43 7.06
N PHE A 98 -10.02 1.69 6.44
CA PHE A 98 -8.93 0.70 6.30
C PHE A 98 -7.96 0.71 7.49
N ILE A 99 -8.07 1.68 8.40
CA ILE A 99 -7.22 1.80 9.57
C ILE A 99 -7.94 1.17 10.76
N PRO A 100 -7.35 0.16 11.43
CA PRO A 100 -7.94 -0.43 12.64
C PRO A 100 -8.28 0.61 13.71
N GLN A 101 -9.40 0.44 14.42
CA GLN A 101 -9.87 1.43 15.40
C GLN A 101 -8.85 1.68 16.51
N ALA A 102 -8.15 0.64 16.97
CA ALA A 102 -7.11 0.76 17.99
C ALA A 102 -5.96 1.67 17.53
N ILE A 103 -5.52 1.52 16.27
CA ILE A 103 -4.48 2.38 15.68
C ILE A 103 -5.00 3.81 15.54
N LYS A 104 -6.24 4.03 15.07
CA LYS A 104 -6.85 5.37 15.03
C LYS A 104 -6.87 6.05 16.39
N ASN A 105 -7.21 5.32 17.44
CA ASN A 105 -7.23 5.84 18.81
C ASN A 105 -5.83 6.23 19.27
N TYR A 106 -4.82 5.39 18.98
CA TYR A 106 -3.43 5.69 19.29
C TYR A 106 -2.94 6.96 18.57
N LEU A 107 -3.21 7.06 17.26
CA LEU A 107 -2.84 8.23 16.46
C LEU A 107 -3.50 9.51 16.96
N LYS A 108 -4.79 9.44 17.31
CA LYS A 108 -5.51 10.60 17.87
C LYS A 108 -4.89 11.09 19.18
N ALA A 109 -4.41 10.19 20.03
CA ALA A 109 -3.82 10.54 21.32
C ALA A 109 -2.38 11.06 21.21
N ASN A 110 -1.57 10.53 20.28
CA ASN A 110 -0.13 10.76 20.25
C ASN A 110 0.34 11.56 19.02
N TYR A 111 -0.44 11.56 17.94
CA TYR A 111 -0.10 12.18 16.64
C TYR A 111 -1.28 13.00 16.11
N ALA A 112 -1.93 13.77 16.97
CA ALA A 112 -3.07 14.59 16.60
C ALA A 112 -2.75 15.51 15.41
N GLY A 113 -3.63 15.53 14.41
CA GLY A 113 -3.46 16.34 13.20
C GLY A 113 -2.58 15.69 12.11
N GLN A 114 -1.95 14.54 12.37
CA GLN A 114 -1.22 13.80 11.35
C GLN A 114 -2.17 12.87 10.58
N SER A 115 -2.05 12.88 9.26
CA SER A 115 -2.78 11.95 8.39
C SER A 115 -1.92 10.74 8.07
N VAL A 116 -2.58 9.59 7.87
CA VAL A 116 -1.92 8.36 7.42
C VAL A 116 -1.75 8.41 5.91
N LYS A 117 -0.51 8.28 5.44
CA LYS A 117 -0.16 8.23 4.01
C LYS A 117 -0.11 6.83 3.48
N LYS A 118 0.38 5.91 4.29
CA LYS A 118 0.52 4.51 3.93
C LYS A 118 0.12 3.63 5.10
N ILE A 119 -0.48 2.50 4.82
CA ILE A 119 -0.66 1.41 5.76
C ILE A 119 -0.32 0.09 5.07
N GLU A 120 0.55 -0.68 5.68
CA GLU A 120 0.85 -2.05 5.30
C GLU A 120 0.29 -2.99 6.37
N MET A 121 -0.33 -4.08 5.94
CA MET A 121 -1.00 -5.04 6.80
C MET A 121 -0.52 -6.45 6.47
N ASN A 122 0.13 -7.07 7.42
CA ASN A 122 0.48 -8.48 7.30
C ASN A 122 -0.10 -9.29 8.47
N LYS A 123 0.17 -10.59 8.50
CA LYS A 123 -0.39 -11.48 9.53
C LYS A 123 0.02 -11.15 10.96
N ASN A 124 1.15 -10.46 11.13
CA ASN A 124 1.79 -10.28 12.43
C ASN A 124 1.87 -8.82 12.86
N GLN A 125 1.75 -7.87 11.94
CA GLN A 125 1.98 -6.46 12.20
C GLN A 125 1.26 -5.54 11.22
N TYR A 126 1.18 -4.27 11.62
CA TYR A 126 0.73 -3.14 10.82
C TYR A 126 1.84 -2.10 10.82
N GLU A 127 2.20 -1.61 9.63
CA GLU A 127 3.13 -0.50 9.48
C GLU A 127 2.34 0.71 8.95
N VAL A 128 2.52 1.86 9.60
CA VAL A 128 1.75 3.07 9.31
C VAL A 128 2.70 4.22 9.11
N GLU A 129 2.73 4.79 7.90
CA GLU A 129 3.47 6.01 7.59
C GLU A 129 2.57 7.24 7.74
N LEU A 130 3.05 8.21 8.49
CA LEU A 130 2.36 9.47 8.72
C LEU A 130 2.84 10.56 7.74
N ALA A 131 2.04 11.62 7.60
CA ALA A 131 2.34 12.73 6.69
C ALA A 131 3.62 13.51 7.07
N ASN A 132 4.06 13.45 8.31
CA ASN A 132 5.32 14.04 8.79
C ASN A 132 6.54 13.12 8.58
N GLY A 133 6.37 11.94 7.96
CA GLY A 133 7.45 11.00 7.67
C GLY A 133 7.80 10.07 8.84
N VAL A 134 6.98 10.02 9.89
CA VAL A 134 7.15 9.05 10.98
C VAL A 134 6.52 7.73 10.58
N ASP A 135 7.27 6.63 10.75
CA ASP A 135 6.80 5.28 10.56
C ASP A 135 6.53 4.62 11.92
N LEU A 136 5.35 4.03 12.05
CA LEU A 136 4.88 3.37 13.26
C LEU A 136 4.59 1.91 12.98
N THR A 137 5.22 1.01 13.71
CA THR A 137 4.96 -0.43 13.61
C THR A 137 4.17 -0.91 14.83
N PHE A 138 3.05 -1.56 14.56
CA PHE A 138 2.19 -2.19 15.57
C PHE A 138 2.18 -3.70 15.38
N ASN A 139 2.16 -4.45 16.48
CA ASN A 139 1.97 -5.90 16.42
C ASN A 139 0.49 -6.26 16.08
N LYS A 140 0.20 -7.55 15.93
CA LYS A 140 -1.17 -8.07 15.66
C LYS A 140 -2.21 -7.72 16.74
N HIS A 141 -1.79 -7.29 17.92
CA HIS A 141 -2.64 -6.85 19.03
C HIS A 141 -2.75 -5.33 19.09
N PHE A 142 -2.27 -4.62 18.03
CA PHE A 142 -2.27 -3.17 17.91
C PHE A 142 -1.45 -2.44 18.98
N GLN A 143 -0.45 -3.11 19.54
CA GLN A 143 0.52 -2.48 20.44
C GLN A 143 1.69 -1.97 19.60
N LEU A 144 2.10 -0.73 19.85
CA LEU A 144 3.27 -0.15 19.20
C LEU A 144 4.53 -0.91 19.60
N ILE A 145 5.34 -1.27 18.61
CA ILE A 145 6.59 -2.03 18.82
C ILE A 145 7.81 -1.34 18.21
N ASP A 146 7.60 -0.36 17.30
CA ASP A 146 8.70 0.40 16.70
C ASP A 146 8.26 1.78 16.22
N ILE A 147 9.17 2.74 16.19
CA ILE A 147 9.01 4.11 15.66
C ILE A 147 10.30 4.47 14.92
N ASP A 148 10.20 4.82 13.63
CA ASP A 148 11.29 5.30 12.77
C ASP A 148 11.04 6.71 12.23
#